data_2d37a559bac2809e519ebd867aa6ef4e
#
_entry.id   2d37a559bac2809e519ebd867aa6ef4e
#
_cell.length_a   1.000
_cell.length_b   1.000
_cell.length_c   1.000
_cell.angle_alpha   90.00
_cell.angle_beta   90.00
_cell.angle_gamma   90.00
#
_symmetry.space_group_name_H-M   'P 1'
#
loop_
_entity.id
_entity.type
_entity.pdbx_description
1 polymer ?
#
loop_
_entity_poly.entity_id
_entity_poly.type
_entity_poly.pdbx_seq_one_letter_code
_entity_poly.pdbx_strand_id
1 'polypeptide(L)'
;MITSREELDAIKKSCRAMVMKSSGLSAGAAVIPVPGVDIGSDVTLLMRLIPKINEKFGLTPEQIEGLDTESKVMVLTAISNVGSKMAGKYITRKLVLSLLQKMGVKVATKGVSKFVPFVGSAVAGGISFTAMRYMGNSHIDDCYRIALETLENREAAMATSTSSSSQTANEGFVPKDAEPPIKDL
;
A
#
# COMPACT_ATOMS: atom_id res chain seq x y z
N MET A 1 -11.55 -0.90 7.57
CA MET A 1 -10.60 -1.93 7.13
C MET A 1 -11.21 -2.66 5.94
N ILE A 2 -10.43 -3.02 4.92
CA ILE A 2 -10.91 -3.72 3.72
C ILE A 2 -11.40 -5.12 4.12
N THR A 3 -12.57 -5.53 3.62
CA THR A 3 -13.26 -6.73 4.08
C THR A 3 -13.41 -7.80 3.01
N SER A 4 -13.20 -7.46 1.73
CA SER A 4 -13.31 -8.42 0.64
C SER A 4 -12.29 -8.17 -0.47
N ARG A 5 -12.04 -9.19 -1.30
CA ARG A 5 -11.19 -9.08 -2.49
C ARG A 5 -11.80 -8.17 -3.55
N GLU A 6 -13.12 -8.17 -3.70
CA GLU A 6 -13.83 -7.31 -4.64
C GLU A 6 -13.65 -5.84 -4.29
N GLU A 7 -13.75 -5.49 -3.00
CA GLU A 7 -13.47 -4.14 -2.51
C GLU A 7 -12.03 -3.74 -2.80
N LEU A 8 -11.09 -4.65 -2.53
CA LEU A 8 -9.66 -4.43 -2.77
C LEU A 8 -9.35 -4.19 -4.25
N ASP A 9 -9.96 -4.96 -5.16
CA ASP A 9 -9.82 -4.79 -6.60
C ASP A 9 -10.43 -3.47 -7.10
N ALA A 10 -11.56 -3.07 -6.56
CA ALA A 10 -12.20 -1.80 -6.85
C ALA A 10 -11.30 -0.62 -6.42
N ILE A 11 -10.69 -0.69 -5.24
CA ILE A 11 -9.71 0.30 -4.76
C ILE A 11 -8.51 0.36 -5.70
N LYS A 12 -7.93 -0.78 -6.08
CA LYS A 12 -6.81 -0.87 -7.02
C LYS A 12 -7.14 -0.19 -8.34
N LYS A 13 -8.30 -0.49 -8.92
CA LYS A 13 -8.78 0.13 -10.18
C LYS A 13 -8.93 1.65 -10.04
N SER A 14 -9.53 2.12 -8.95
CA SER A 14 -9.68 3.54 -8.64
C SER A 14 -8.33 4.25 -8.52
N CYS A 15 -7.37 3.65 -7.81
CA CYS A 15 -6.02 4.18 -7.66
C CYS A 15 -5.26 4.24 -8.99
N ARG A 16 -5.37 3.22 -9.84
CA ARG A 16 -4.77 3.22 -11.18
C ARG A 16 -5.32 4.34 -12.07
N ALA A 17 -6.63 4.60 -12.02
CA ALA A 17 -7.24 5.72 -12.72
C ALA A 17 -6.71 7.07 -12.20
N MET A 18 -6.51 7.21 -10.90
CA MET A 18 -5.93 8.41 -10.28
C MET A 18 -4.48 8.63 -10.71
N VAL A 19 -3.66 7.57 -10.74
CA VAL A 19 -2.28 7.62 -11.25
C VAL A 19 -2.26 8.06 -12.71
N MET A 20 -3.13 7.51 -13.56
CA MET A 20 -3.21 7.87 -14.98
C MET A 20 -3.52 9.36 -15.16
N LYS A 21 -4.50 9.90 -14.44
CA LYS A 21 -4.84 11.31 -14.46
C LYS A 21 -3.68 12.19 -14.00
N SER A 22 -3.01 11.82 -12.90
CA SER A 22 -1.87 12.57 -12.37
C SER A 22 -0.67 12.53 -13.33
N SER A 23 -0.42 11.39 -13.99
CA SER A 23 0.64 11.26 -14.99
C SER A 23 0.37 12.13 -16.22
N GLY A 24 -0.89 12.23 -16.65
CA GLY A 24 -1.29 13.13 -17.76
C GLY A 24 -1.07 14.61 -17.42
N LEU A 25 -1.36 15.01 -16.19
CA LEU A 25 -1.08 16.37 -15.70
C LEU A 25 0.41 16.67 -15.66
N SER A 26 1.23 15.70 -15.20
CA SER A 26 2.69 15.80 -15.19
C SER A 26 3.25 15.99 -16.61
N ALA A 27 2.78 15.21 -17.57
CA ALA A 27 3.19 15.34 -18.97
C ALA A 27 2.79 16.70 -19.56
N GLY A 28 1.58 17.20 -19.26
CA GLY A 28 1.10 18.51 -19.70
C GLY A 28 1.91 19.68 -19.13
N ALA A 29 2.31 19.60 -17.88
CA ALA A 29 3.15 20.61 -17.22
C ALA A 29 4.58 20.67 -17.82
N ALA A 30 5.12 19.53 -18.26
CA ALA A 30 6.46 19.44 -18.85
C ALA A 30 6.54 20.07 -20.25
N VAL A 31 5.43 20.29 -20.94
CA VAL A 31 5.36 20.94 -22.26
C VAL A 31 5.50 22.47 -22.17
N ILE A 32 5.23 23.05 -21.00
CA ILE A 32 5.38 24.50 -20.78
C ILE A 32 6.84 24.80 -20.44
N PRO A 33 7.58 25.56 -21.26
CA PRO A 33 9.03 25.81 -21.04
C PRO A 33 9.26 26.85 -19.93
N VAL A 34 8.89 26.49 -18.69
CA VAL A 34 9.23 27.30 -17.51
C VAL A 34 10.40 26.65 -16.79
N PRO A 35 11.58 27.30 -16.73
CA PRO A 35 12.76 26.71 -16.08
C PRO A 35 12.50 26.32 -14.62
N GLY A 36 12.65 25.04 -14.28
CA GLY A 36 12.53 24.53 -12.92
C GLY A 36 11.14 24.05 -12.51
N VAL A 37 10.13 24.10 -13.39
CA VAL A 37 8.76 23.62 -13.10
C VAL A 37 8.67 22.08 -13.17
N ASP A 38 9.44 21.42 -14.02
CA ASP A 38 9.30 20.00 -14.35
C ASP A 38 9.45 19.06 -13.15
N ILE A 39 10.57 19.17 -12.43
CA ILE A 39 10.83 18.24 -11.30
C ILE A 39 10.09 18.68 -10.04
N GLY A 40 9.89 19.99 -9.87
CA GLY A 40 9.14 20.53 -8.75
C GLY A 40 7.66 20.13 -8.78
N SER A 41 7.05 20.13 -9.96
CA SER A 41 5.66 19.72 -10.17
C SER A 41 5.48 18.21 -9.95
N ASP A 42 6.36 17.38 -10.50
CA ASP A 42 6.31 15.91 -10.33
C ASP A 42 6.43 15.47 -8.88
N VAL A 43 7.40 16.05 -8.14
CA VAL A 43 7.55 15.79 -6.71
C VAL A 43 6.31 16.23 -5.94
N THR A 44 5.74 17.40 -6.27
CA THR A 44 4.52 17.89 -5.62
C THR A 44 3.32 17.00 -5.92
N LEU A 45 3.17 16.53 -7.16
CA LEU A 45 2.11 15.59 -7.54
C LEU A 45 2.26 14.26 -6.81
N LEU A 46 3.47 13.70 -6.72
CA LEU A 46 3.74 12.47 -5.97
C LEU A 46 3.48 12.63 -4.47
N MET A 47 3.87 13.77 -3.88
CA MET A 47 3.58 14.08 -2.48
C MET A 47 2.09 14.17 -2.16
N ARG A 48 1.24 14.39 -3.16
CA ARG A 48 -0.23 14.36 -3.03
C ARG A 48 -0.82 13.01 -3.40
N LEU A 49 -0.25 12.33 -4.38
CA LEU A 49 -0.77 11.08 -4.93
C LEU A 49 -0.53 9.89 -3.99
N ILE A 50 0.70 9.75 -3.48
CA ILE A 50 1.08 8.61 -2.63
C ILE A 50 0.28 8.55 -1.32
N PRO A 51 0.09 9.65 -0.55
CA PRO A 51 -0.77 9.62 0.63
C PRO A 51 -2.22 9.25 0.33
N LYS A 52 -2.77 9.70 -0.81
CA LYS A 52 -4.14 9.33 -1.22
C LYS A 52 -4.26 7.85 -1.57
N ILE A 53 -3.20 7.23 -2.10
CA ILE A 53 -3.17 5.79 -2.33
C ILE A 53 -3.15 5.08 -0.97
N ASN A 54 -2.25 5.48 -0.05
CA ASN A 54 -2.22 4.92 1.31
C ASN A 54 -3.58 5.03 2.00
N GLU A 55 -4.22 6.20 1.93
CA GLU A 55 -5.55 6.45 2.52
C GLU A 55 -6.61 5.48 2.00
N LYS A 56 -6.64 5.25 0.69
CA LYS A 56 -7.62 4.33 0.07
C LYS A 56 -7.41 2.87 0.47
N PHE A 57 -6.17 2.47 0.73
CA PHE A 57 -5.85 1.13 1.22
C PHE A 57 -5.87 0.99 2.74
N GLY A 58 -6.17 2.06 3.49
CA GLY A 58 -6.14 2.03 4.95
C GLY A 58 -4.72 1.97 5.54
N LEU A 59 -3.73 2.48 4.80
CA LEU A 59 -2.30 2.34 5.12
C LEU A 59 -1.64 3.69 5.42
N THR A 60 -2.38 4.72 5.84
CA THR A 60 -1.74 5.91 6.42
C THR A 60 -1.24 5.61 7.83
N PRO A 61 -0.21 6.33 8.32
CA PRO A 61 0.26 6.16 9.70
C PRO A 61 -0.88 6.29 10.71
N GLU A 62 -1.78 7.26 10.54
CA GLU A 62 -2.93 7.50 11.43
C GLU A 62 -3.94 6.36 11.39
N GLN A 63 -4.23 5.82 10.20
CA GLN A 63 -5.14 4.68 10.04
C GLN A 63 -4.57 3.43 10.71
N ILE A 64 -3.27 3.16 10.54
CA ILE A 64 -2.60 2.01 11.17
C ILE A 64 -2.57 2.18 12.70
N GLU A 65 -2.28 3.40 13.18
CA GLU A 65 -2.24 3.68 14.62
C GLU A 65 -3.62 3.51 15.29
N GLY A 66 -4.70 3.80 14.56
CA GLY A 66 -6.08 3.62 15.04
C GLY A 66 -6.60 2.18 15.03
N LEU A 67 -5.82 1.20 14.57
CA LEU A 67 -6.19 -0.21 14.60
C LEU A 67 -6.03 -0.80 16.01
N ASP A 68 -6.79 -1.86 16.30
CA ASP A 68 -6.52 -2.72 17.44
C ASP A 68 -5.14 -3.38 17.35
N THR A 69 -4.62 -3.86 18.46
CA THR A 69 -3.25 -4.37 18.56
C THR A 69 -2.97 -5.52 17.58
N GLU A 70 -3.89 -6.46 17.44
CA GLU A 70 -3.74 -7.63 16.57
C GLU A 70 -3.73 -7.21 15.09
N SER A 71 -4.72 -6.45 14.66
CA SER A 71 -4.80 -5.90 13.30
C SER A 71 -3.59 -5.03 12.95
N LYS A 72 -3.11 -4.23 13.90
CA LYS A 72 -1.91 -3.39 13.72
C LYS A 72 -0.66 -4.25 13.47
N VAL A 73 -0.46 -5.31 14.26
CA VAL A 73 0.66 -6.24 14.07
C VAL A 73 0.57 -6.92 12.70
N MET A 74 -0.60 -7.39 12.29
CA MET A 74 -0.80 -8.00 10.97
C MET A 74 -0.41 -7.05 9.84
N VAL A 75 -0.89 -5.80 9.86
CA VAL A 75 -0.58 -4.79 8.85
C VAL A 75 0.91 -4.46 8.82
N LEU A 76 1.54 -4.25 9.98
CA LEU A 76 2.97 -3.92 10.05
C LEU A 76 3.85 -5.09 9.57
N THR A 77 3.46 -6.32 9.86
CA THR A 77 4.12 -7.52 9.35
C THR A 77 4.01 -7.61 7.84
N ALA A 78 2.82 -7.42 7.28
CA ALA A 78 2.62 -7.40 5.83
C ALA A 78 3.42 -6.27 5.14
N ILE A 79 3.48 -5.06 5.72
CA ILE A 79 4.34 -3.97 5.22
C ILE A 79 5.81 -4.41 5.19
N SER A 80 6.27 -5.09 6.22
CA SER A 80 7.65 -5.59 6.31
C SER A 80 7.93 -6.67 5.27
N ASN A 81 7.02 -7.64 5.12
CA ASN A 81 7.14 -8.74 4.16
C ASN A 81 7.17 -8.25 2.71
N VAL A 82 6.29 -7.32 2.37
CA VAL A 82 6.26 -6.69 1.03
C VAL A 82 7.48 -5.79 0.81
N GLY A 83 8.08 -5.27 1.86
CA GLY A 83 9.23 -4.37 1.80
C GLY A 83 8.89 -2.98 1.25
N SER A 84 7.65 -2.53 1.40
CA SER A 84 7.22 -1.23 0.90
C SER A 84 7.97 -0.09 1.58
N LYS A 85 8.38 0.88 0.78
CA LYS A 85 9.11 2.06 1.25
C LYS A 85 8.21 3.25 1.55
N MET A 86 6.95 3.17 1.15
CA MET A 86 6.00 4.29 1.21
C MET A 86 4.74 3.97 2.02
N ALA A 87 4.31 2.71 2.07
CA ALA A 87 3.16 2.31 2.87
C ALA A 87 3.44 2.49 4.37
N GLY A 88 2.47 2.98 5.10
CA GLY A 88 2.58 3.22 6.54
C GLY A 88 3.55 4.34 6.95
N LYS A 89 3.96 5.21 6.02
CA LYS A 89 4.94 6.28 6.28
C LYS A 89 4.44 7.63 5.85
N TYR A 90 4.89 8.66 6.56
CA TYR A 90 4.74 10.04 6.11
C TYR A 90 5.57 10.29 4.86
N ILE A 91 4.91 10.78 3.82
CA ILE A 91 5.55 11.01 2.52
C ILE A 91 6.19 12.39 2.52
N THR A 92 7.51 12.40 2.56
CA THR A 92 8.31 13.62 2.54
C THR A 92 8.94 13.87 1.17
N ARG A 93 9.23 15.14 0.87
CA ARG A 93 9.96 15.52 -0.36
C ARG A 93 11.28 14.77 -0.51
N LYS A 94 12.02 14.59 0.61
CA LYS A 94 13.30 13.86 0.62
C LYS A 94 13.12 12.40 0.21
N LEU A 95 12.07 11.73 0.71
CA LEU A 95 11.75 10.35 0.36
C LEU A 95 11.44 10.23 -1.14
N VAL A 96 10.54 11.08 -1.67
CA VAL A 96 10.16 11.07 -3.09
C VAL A 96 11.38 11.31 -3.98
N LEU A 97 12.21 12.31 -3.68
CA LEU A 97 13.43 12.60 -4.43
C LEU A 97 14.42 11.42 -4.42
N SER A 98 14.61 10.79 -3.26
CA SER A 98 15.48 9.61 -3.14
C SER A 98 14.99 8.43 -4.00
N LEU A 99 13.68 8.21 -4.08
CA LEU A 99 13.09 7.17 -4.91
C LEU A 99 13.25 7.48 -6.41
N LEU A 100 12.98 8.72 -6.83
CA LEU A 100 13.18 9.16 -8.20
C LEU A 100 14.64 9.02 -8.65
N GLN A 101 15.59 9.38 -7.79
CA GLN A 101 17.01 9.21 -8.07
C GLN A 101 17.40 7.74 -8.28
N LYS A 102 16.84 6.82 -7.46
CA LYS A 102 17.08 5.37 -7.62
C LYS A 102 16.54 4.82 -8.93
N MET A 103 15.52 5.46 -9.49
CA MET A 103 14.96 5.11 -10.80
C MET A 103 15.76 5.70 -11.98
N GLY A 104 16.90 6.33 -11.70
CA GLY A 104 17.75 6.94 -12.73
C GLY A 104 17.23 8.29 -13.24
N VAL A 105 16.20 8.87 -12.62
CA VAL A 105 15.76 10.23 -12.90
C VAL A 105 16.83 11.17 -12.35
N LYS A 106 17.66 11.74 -13.25
CA LYS A 106 18.65 12.76 -12.89
C LYS A 106 17.89 14.00 -12.43
N VAL A 107 17.80 14.19 -11.13
CA VAL A 107 17.32 15.46 -10.56
C VAL A 107 18.39 16.50 -10.92
N ALA A 108 18.09 17.37 -11.87
CA ALA A 108 18.97 18.46 -12.25
C ALA A 108 19.19 19.36 -11.04
N THR A 109 20.30 19.19 -10.35
CA THR A 109 20.82 20.18 -9.43
C THR A 109 21.16 21.42 -10.25
N LYS A 110 20.75 22.59 -9.73
CA LYS A 110 20.93 23.92 -10.32
C LYS A 110 22.21 24.01 -11.20
N GLY A 111 22.06 24.06 -12.51
CA GLY A 111 23.21 24.39 -13.36
C GLY A 111 23.23 23.91 -14.83
N VAL A 112 22.38 23.01 -15.30
CA VAL A 112 22.52 22.40 -16.63
C VAL A 112 21.35 22.74 -17.58
N SER A 113 20.71 23.90 -17.48
CA SER A 113 19.55 24.22 -18.31
C SER A 113 19.78 25.29 -19.38
N LYS A 114 20.97 25.36 -20.00
CA LYS A 114 21.21 26.45 -20.98
C LYS A 114 21.13 26.08 -22.47
N PHE A 115 20.97 24.80 -22.86
CA PHE A 115 21.21 24.45 -24.26
C PHE A 115 20.30 23.39 -24.91
N VAL A 116 19.01 23.25 -24.61
CA VAL A 116 18.12 22.49 -25.54
C VAL A 116 16.69 23.04 -25.53
N PRO A 117 16.31 23.97 -26.42
CA PRO A 117 15.02 24.65 -26.26
C PRO A 117 13.78 23.97 -26.84
N PHE A 118 13.81 22.96 -27.69
CA PHE A 118 12.57 22.41 -28.25
C PHE A 118 12.45 20.89 -28.37
N VAL A 119 13.54 20.16 -28.52
CA VAL A 119 13.50 18.70 -28.61
C VAL A 119 13.44 18.07 -27.21
N GLY A 120 13.88 18.82 -26.18
CA GLY A 120 13.91 18.38 -24.80
C GLY A 120 12.55 18.28 -24.10
N SER A 121 11.56 19.09 -24.48
CA SER A 121 10.28 19.17 -23.76
C SER A 121 9.40 17.93 -23.98
N ALA A 122 9.29 17.42 -25.20
CA ALA A 122 8.51 16.22 -25.50
C ALA A 122 9.15 14.95 -24.88
N VAL A 123 10.49 14.88 -24.90
CA VAL A 123 11.24 13.78 -24.27
C VAL A 123 11.15 13.88 -22.74
N ALA A 124 11.29 15.09 -22.18
CA ALA A 124 11.14 15.31 -20.73
C ALA A 124 9.74 14.98 -20.24
N GLY A 125 8.68 15.39 -20.96
CA GLY A 125 7.29 15.05 -20.66
C GLY A 125 7.03 13.55 -20.70
N GLY A 126 7.61 12.83 -21.65
CA GLY A 126 7.52 11.36 -21.72
C GLY A 126 8.22 10.66 -20.57
N ILE A 127 9.36 11.16 -20.11
CA ILE A 127 10.08 10.60 -18.95
C ILE A 127 9.29 10.87 -17.67
N SER A 128 8.80 12.08 -17.46
CA SER A 128 7.98 12.42 -16.29
C SER A 128 6.70 11.59 -16.22
N PHE A 129 5.99 11.44 -17.34
CA PHE A 129 4.80 10.59 -17.43
C PHE A 129 5.12 9.14 -17.06
N THR A 130 6.18 8.58 -17.63
CA THR A 130 6.58 7.19 -17.39
C THR A 130 7.02 6.97 -15.94
N ALA A 131 7.83 7.87 -15.38
CA ALA A 131 8.32 7.80 -14.01
C ALA A 131 7.18 7.91 -12.99
N MET A 132 6.26 8.88 -13.19
CA MET A 132 5.09 9.07 -12.36
C MET A 132 4.20 7.82 -12.36
N ARG A 133 3.91 7.30 -13.56
CA ARG A 133 3.08 6.12 -13.74
C ARG A 133 3.72 4.86 -13.14
N TYR A 134 5.01 4.68 -13.35
CA TYR A 134 5.75 3.55 -12.77
C TYR A 134 5.74 3.60 -11.24
N MET A 135 6.10 4.74 -10.64
CA MET A 135 6.14 4.89 -9.18
C MET A 135 4.75 4.74 -8.56
N GLY A 136 3.73 5.37 -9.16
CA GLY A 136 2.36 5.26 -8.68
C GLY A 136 1.82 3.84 -8.76
N ASN A 137 2.00 3.15 -9.88
CA ASN A 137 1.52 1.78 -10.05
C ASN A 137 2.28 0.78 -9.18
N SER A 138 3.61 0.91 -9.08
CA SER A 138 4.41 0.06 -8.17
C SER A 138 3.95 0.22 -6.72
N HIS A 139 3.67 1.44 -6.28
CA HIS A 139 3.16 1.67 -4.95
C HIS A 139 1.74 1.12 -4.74
N ILE A 140 0.86 1.21 -5.73
CA ILE A 140 -0.46 0.58 -5.70
C ILE A 140 -0.33 -0.94 -5.55
N ASP A 141 0.58 -1.57 -6.30
CA ASP A 141 0.78 -3.01 -6.22
C ASP A 141 1.37 -3.42 -4.85
N ASP A 142 2.25 -2.62 -4.25
CA ASP A 142 2.71 -2.83 -2.87
C ASP A 142 1.54 -2.75 -1.87
N CYS A 143 0.74 -1.67 -1.93
CA CYS A 143 -0.42 -1.50 -1.04
C CYS A 143 -1.45 -2.62 -1.20
N TYR A 144 -1.69 -3.05 -2.44
CA TYR A 144 -2.58 -4.18 -2.73
C TYR A 144 -2.10 -5.47 -2.08
N ARG A 145 -0.80 -5.79 -2.22
CA ARG A 145 -0.20 -6.98 -1.61
C ARG A 145 -0.27 -6.96 -0.09
N ILE A 146 0.00 -5.80 0.52
CA ILE A 146 -0.11 -5.61 1.97
C ILE A 146 -1.55 -5.85 2.45
N ALA A 147 -2.53 -5.23 1.78
CA ALA A 147 -3.94 -5.37 2.15
C ALA A 147 -4.46 -6.80 1.92
N LEU A 148 -4.01 -7.47 0.84
CA LEU A 148 -4.35 -8.86 0.56
C LEU A 148 -3.80 -9.81 1.62
N GLU A 149 -2.51 -9.70 1.95
CA GLU A 149 -1.86 -10.51 3.00
C GLU A 149 -2.55 -10.29 4.35
N THR A 150 -2.91 -9.04 4.67
CA THR A 150 -3.63 -8.74 5.91
C THR A 150 -5.02 -9.37 5.93
N LEU A 151 -5.75 -9.35 4.80
CA LEU A 151 -7.06 -9.97 4.66
C LEU A 151 -6.98 -11.49 4.86
N GLU A 152 -6.05 -12.15 4.17
CA GLU A 152 -5.82 -13.60 4.25
C GLU A 152 -5.43 -14.06 5.67
N ASN A 153 -4.56 -13.31 6.35
CA ASN A 153 -4.17 -13.60 7.73
C ASN A 153 -5.35 -13.46 8.70
N ARG A 154 -6.24 -12.48 8.50
CA ARG A 154 -7.47 -12.34 9.30
C ARG A 154 -8.44 -13.50 9.09
N GLU A 155 -8.65 -13.90 7.84
CA GLU A 155 -9.51 -15.04 7.50
C GLU A 155 -8.97 -16.33 8.15
N ALA A 156 -7.66 -16.56 8.09
CA ALA A 156 -7.01 -17.70 8.73
C ALA A 156 -7.16 -17.69 10.26
N ALA A 157 -7.00 -16.53 10.90
CA ALA A 157 -7.17 -16.38 12.35
C ALA A 157 -8.64 -16.66 12.78
N MET A 158 -9.62 -16.19 12.02
CA MET A 158 -11.03 -16.47 12.27
C MET A 158 -11.37 -17.96 12.11
N ALA A 159 -10.84 -18.62 11.07
CA ALA A 159 -11.05 -20.05 10.86
C ALA A 159 -10.49 -20.90 12.01
N THR A 160 -9.31 -20.52 12.56
CA THR A 160 -8.68 -21.20 13.68
C THR A 160 -9.47 -21.03 14.98
N SER A 161 -10.01 -19.85 15.23
CA SER A 161 -10.83 -19.58 16.43
C SER A 161 -12.16 -20.35 16.41
N THR A 162 -12.75 -20.55 15.23
CA THR A 162 -14.01 -21.33 15.07
C THR A 162 -13.79 -22.82 15.27
N SER A 163 -12.61 -23.36 14.87
CA SER A 163 -12.27 -24.78 15.06
C SER A 163 -11.96 -25.14 16.54
N SER A 164 -11.39 -24.22 17.28
CA SER A 164 -11.08 -24.45 18.71
C SER A 164 -12.33 -24.41 19.61
N SER A 165 -13.34 -23.63 19.24
CA SER A 165 -14.61 -23.59 20.00
C SER A 165 -15.50 -24.82 19.81
N SER A 166 -15.32 -25.58 18.73
CA SER A 166 -16.07 -26.82 18.48
C SER A 166 -15.48 -28.04 19.17
N GLN A 167 -14.20 -28.03 19.57
CA GLN A 167 -13.57 -29.14 20.31
C GLN A 167 -13.85 -29.11 21.80
N THR A 168 -14.05 -27.96 22.42
CA THR A 168 -14.37 -27.84 23.85
C THR A 168 -15.82 -28.19 24.19
N ALA A 169 -16.71 -28.27 23.19
CA ALA A 169 -18.12 -28.66 23.43
C ALA A 169 -18.35 -30.18 23.47
N ASN A 170 -17.35 -31.01 23.14
CA ASN A 170 -17.51 -32.47 23.05
C ASN A 170 -16.79 -33.26 24.16
N GLU A 171 -16.13 -32.60 25.11
CA GLU A 171 -15.42 -33.26 26.24
C GLU A 171 -16.15 -33.12 27.58
N GLY A 172 -17.44 -32.81 27.62
CA GLY A 172 -18.19 -32.47 28.81
C GLY A 172 -19.33 -33.40 29.20
N PHE A 173 -19.36 -34.69 28.80
CA PHE A 173 -20.38 -35.61 29.33
C PHE A 173 -19.74 -36.96 29.71
N VAL A 174 -19.19 -37.04 30.92
CA VAL A 174 -18.96 -38.30 31.59
C VAL A 174 -20.12 -38.54 32.54
N PRO A 175 -21.00 -39.54 32.30
CA PRO A 175 -22.03 -39.88 33.25
C PRO A 175 -21.36 -40.53 34.49
N LYS A 176 -21.47 -39.86 35.61
CA LYS A 176 -21.02 -40.27 36.91
C LYS A 176 -22.15 -41.07 37.57
N ASP A 177 -22.42 -42.28 37.12
CA ASP A 177 -23.24 -43.26 37.83
C ASP A 177 -22.92 -44.66 37.27
N ALA A 178 -21.89 -45.28 37.79
CA ALA A 178 -21.72 -46.73 37.75
C ALA A 178 -21.42 -47.18 39.16
N GLU A 179 -22.48 -47.57 39.87
CA GLU A 179 -22.46 -48.25 41.16
C GLU A 179 -21.71 -49.59 41.04
N PRO A 180 -20.80 -49.96 41.95
CA PRO A 180 -20.13 -51.27 41.90
C PRO A 180 -21.07 -52.37 42.37
N PRO A 181 -21.01 -53.57 41.78
CA PRO A 181 -21.86 -54.71 42.22
C PRO A 181 -21.43 -55.19 43.59
N ILE A 182 -22.42 -55.30 44.47
CA ILE A 182 -22.37 -55.93 45.79
C ILE A 182 -22.01 -57.41 45.59
N LYS A 183 -20.88 -57.85 46.17
CA LYS A 183 -20.61 -59.25 46.32
C LYS A 183 -21.16 -59.67 47.68
N ASP A 184 -22.21 -60.45 47.68
CA ASP A 184 -22.62 -61.26 48.78
C ASP A 184 -22.01 -62.68 48.68
N LEU A 185 -21.37 -63.08 49.77
CA LEU A 185 -21.11 -64.42 50.25
C LEU A 185 -20.23 -65.35 49.43
#